data_422f7df91015af4ceb9ed37a4633d310
#
_entry.id   422f7df91015af4ceb9ed37a4633d310
#
_cell.length_a   1.000
_cell.length_b   1.000
_cell.length_c   1.000
_cell.angle_alpha   90.00
_cell.angle_beta   90.00
_cell.angle_gamma   90.00
#
_symmetry.space_group_name_H-M   'P 1'
#
loop_
_entity.id
_entity.type
_entity.pdbx_description
1 polymer ?
#
loop_
_entity_poly.entity_id
_entity_poly.type
_entity_poly.pdbx_seq_one_letter_code
_entity_poly.pdbx_strand_id
1 'polypeptide(L)'
;MSAETYNNLQEAITAHVADELDIGVVMVKDWVLVASTSDLESIDGYEEIVVHRSPNTPLYSVTGLLHWGATTMAPADYLDD
;
A
#
# COMPACT_ATOMS: atom_id res chain seq x y z
N MET A 1 -6.58 -13.64 5.36
CA MET A 1 -6.64 -13.23 3.95
C MET A 1 -6.40 -14.44 3.06
N SER A 2 -7.19 -14.60 2.02
CA SER A 2 -7.02 -15.73 1.11
C SER A 2 -5.89 -15.47 0.11
N ALA A 3 -5.29 -16.54 -0.39
CA ALA A 3 -4.26 -16.42 -1.43
C ALA A 3 -4.81 -15.79 -2.69
N GLU A 4 -6.08 -16.04 -3.01
CA GLU A 4 -6.71 -15.48 -4.19
C GLU A 4 -6.82 -13.96 -4.12
N THR A 5 -7.31 -13.43 -3.00
CA THR A 5 -7.43 -11.97 -2.85
C THR A 5 -6.07 -11.29 -2.81
N TYR A 6 -5.08 -11.93 -2.21
CA TYR A 6 -3.71 -11.42 -2.18
C TYR A 6 -3.12 -11.36 -3.59
N ASN A 7 -3.31 -12.41 -4.38
CA ASN A 7 -2.82 -12.41 -5.76
C ASN A 7 -3.52 -11.36 -6.61
N ASN A 8 -4.82 -11.16 -6.40
CA ASN A 8 -5.57 -10.12 -7.09
C ASN A 8 -5.04 -8.73 -6.72
N LEU A 9 -4.69 -8.53 -5.47
CA LEU A 9 -4.10 -7.27 -5.02
C LEU A 9 -2.76 -7.01 -5.72
N GLN A 10 -1.90 -8.01 -5.83
CA GLN A 10 -0.63 -7.87 -6.52
C GLN A 10 -0.81 -7.50 -7.99
N GLU A 11 -1.75 -8.15 -8.66
CA GLU A 11 -2.04 -7.84 -10.06
C GLU A 11 -2.56 -6.42 -10.22
N ALA A 12 -3.43 -5.99 -9.30
CA ALA A 12 -3.97 -4.64 -9.35
C ALA A 12 -2.90 -3.59 -9.12
N ILE A 13 -1.99 -3.83 -8.19
CA ILE A 13 -0.87 -2.91 -7.92
C ILE A 13 0.01 -2.80 -9.16
N THR A 14 0.35 -3.92 -9.78
CA THR A 14 1.20 -3.93 -10.97
C THR A 14 0.54 -3.16 -12.12
N ALA A 15 -0.74 -3.41 -12.35
CA ALA A 15 -1.49 -2.75 -13.42
C ALA A 15 -1.58 -1.24 -13.18
N HIS A 16 -1.84 -0.85 -11.93
CA HIS A 16 -1.97 0.56 -11.60
C HIS A 16 -0.65 1.31 -11.74
N VAL A 17 0.46 0.70 -11.32
CA VAL A 17 1.77 1.32 -11.44
C VAL A 17 2.16 1.46 -12.91
N ALA A 18 1.86 0.45 -13.74
CA ALA A 18 2.12 0.54 -15.17
C ALA A 18 1.34 1.70 -15.81
N ASP A 19 0.10 1.89 -15.40
CA ASP A 19 -0.74 2.97 -15.90
C ASP A 19 -0.20 4.34 -15.46
N GLU A 20 0.19 4.47 -14.17
CA GLU A 20 0.73 5.71 -13.64
C GLU A 20 2.03 6.13 -14.32
N LEU A 21 2.88 5.17 -14.65
CA LEU A 21 4.17 5.45 -15.28
C LEU A 21 4.08 5.53 -16.79
N ASP A 22 2.91 5.22 -17.37
CA ASP A 22 2.67 5.19 -18.81
C ASP A 22 3.65 4.27 -19.52
N ILE A 23 3.83 3.09 -18.93
CA ILE A 23 4.73 2.06 -19.47
C ILE A 23 3.90 0.81 -19.76
N GLY A 24 4.17 0.16 -20.89
CA GLY A 24 3.41 -1.02 -21.29
C GLY A 24 3.61 -2.23 -20.35
N VAL A 25 4.84 -2.42 -19.87
CA VAL A 25 5.17 -3.53 -18.98
C VAL A 25 6.04 -3.01 -17.87
N VAL A 26 5.66 -3.33 -16.62
CA VAL A 26 6.44 -2.95 -15.45
C VAL A 26 6.44 -4.10 -14.47
N MET A 27 7.54 -4.27 -13.76
CA MET A 27 7.62 -5.21 -12.65
C MET A 27 7.69 -4.41 -11.35
N VAL A 28 6.70 -4.58 -10.50
CA VAL A 28 6.74 -3.99 -9.17
C VAL A 28 7.55 -4.93 -8.28
N LYS A 29 8.72 -4.48 -7.88
CA LYS A 29 9.65 -5.29 -7.12
C LYS A 29 9.19 -5.50 -5.69
N ASP A 30 8.93 -4.41 -5.01
CA ASP A 30 8.47 -4.44 -3.62
C ASP A 30 7.34 -3.44 -3.42
N TRP A 31 6.40 -3.79 -2.56
CA TRP A 31 5.32 -2.87 -2.22
C TRP A 31 4.87 -3.11 -0.78
N VAL A 32 4.28 -2.10 -0.21
CA VAL A 32 3.63 -2.19 1.10
C VAL A 32 2.31 -1.44 1.02
N LEU A 33 1.28 -2.04 1.59
CA LEU A 33 -0.04 -1.46 1.67
C LEU A 33 -0.37 -1.21 3.13
N VAL A 34 -0.77 0.02 3.43
CA VAL A 34 -1.26 0.38 4.76
C VAL A 34 -2.67 0.90 4.60
N ALA A 35 -3.59 0.31 5.33
CA ALA A 35 -4.99 0.73 5.28
C ALA A 35 -5.53 0.84 6.69
N SER A 36 -6.30 1.88 6.94
CA SER A 36 -7.08 1.97 8.16
C SER A 36 -8.51 1.58 7.85
N THR A 37 -9.15 0.92 8.80
CA THR A 37 -10.52 0.48 8.63
C THR A 37 -11.38 1.05 9.75
N SER A 38 -12.66 1.22 9.45
CA SER A 38 -13.63 1.64 10.44
C SER A 38 -14.78 0.64 10.42
N ASP A 39 -15.12 0.12 11.58
CA ASP A 39 -16.26 -0.78 11.69
C ASP A 39 -17.52 0.05 11.83
N LEU A 40 -18.25 0.18 10.74
CA LEU A 40 -19.47 0.98 10.68
C LEU A 40 -20.62 0.40 11.51
N GLU A 41 -20.53 -0.87 11.87
CA GLU A 41 -21.54 -1.53 12.69
C GLU A 41 -21.21 -1.43 14.18
N SER A 42 -20.02 -0.97 14.53
CA SER A 42 -19.61 -0.83 15.91
C SER A 42 -20.04 0.52 16.46
N ILE A 43 -20.64 0.48 17.65
CA ILE A 43 -21.06 1.71 18.33
C ILE A 43 -19.86 2.54 18.75
N ASP A 44 -18.74 1.88 19.04
CA ASP A 44 -17.52 2.55 19.52
C ASP A 44 -16.65 3.10 18.40
N GLY A 45 -16.99 2.86 17.14
CA GLY A 45 -16.20 3.35 16.02
C GLY A 45 -14.81 2.72 15.98
N TYR A 46 -14.73 1.44 16.19
CA TYR A 46 -13.46 0.73 16.25
C TYR A 46 -12.70 0.81 14.93
N GLU A 47 -11.43 1.18 15.02
CA GLU A 47 -10.58 1.29 13.84
C GLU A 47 -9.40 0.31 13.96
N GLU A 48 -9.04 -0.27 12.82
CA GLU A 48 -7.87 -1.14 12.73
C GLU A 48 -6.95 -0.66 11.62
N ILE A 49 -5.67 -0.91 11.81
CA ILE A 49 -4.68 -0.65 10.76
C ILE A 49 -4.21 -2.00 10.23
N VAL A 50 -4.32 -2.16 8.93
CA VAL A 50 -3.89 -3.36 8.24
C VAL A 50 -2.66 -3.04 7.42
N VAL A 51 -1.61 -3.85 7.55
CA VAL A 51 -0.38 -3.68 6.79
C VAL A 51 -0.08 -4.97 6.05
N HIS A 52 0.04 -4.89 4.75
CA HIS A 52 0.44 -6.01 3.90
C HIS A 52 1.66 -5.64 3.09
N ARG A 53 2.45 -6.63 2.76
CA ARG A 53 3.66 -6.43 1.99
C ARG A 53 3.75 -7.44 0.87
N SER A 54 4.58 -7.15 -0.11
CA SER A 54 4.86 -8.07 -1.22
C SER A 54 5.52 -9.34 -0.69
N PRO A 55 5.38 -10.47 -1.42
CA PRO A 55 5.96 -11.74 -0.97
C PRO A 55 7.48 -11.63 -0.82
N ASN A 56 7.99 -12.28 0.22
CA ASN A 56 9.43 -12.37 0.47
C ASN A 56 10.14 -11.03 0.68
N THR A 57 9.38 -9.99 0.99
CA THR A 57 9.95 -8.67 1.26
C THR A 57 10.43 -8.63 2.71
N PRO A 58 11.72 -8.40 2.95
CA PRO A 58 12.22 -8.35 4.33
C PRO A 58 11.71 -7.11 5.06
N LEU A 59 11.71 -7.20 6.38
CA LEU A 59 11.15 -6.16 7.22
C LEU A 59 11.85 -4.81 7.03
N TYR A 60 13.16 -4.83 6.83
CA TYR A 60 13.90 -3.59 6.61
C TYR A 60 13.48 -2.89 5.32
N SER A 61 13.09 -3.66 4.29
CA SER A 61 12.59 -3.09 3.04
C SER A 61 11.22 -2.46 3.25
N VAL A 62 10.36 -3.09 4.04
CA VAL A 62 9.05 -2.53 4.38
C VAL A 62 9.22 -1.20 5.10
N THR A 63 10.11 -1.16 6.08
CA THR A 63 10.39 0.06 6.84
C THR A 63 10.93 1.16 5.92
N GLY A 64 11.84 0.81 5.01
CA GLY A 64 12.40 1.75 4.05
C GLY A 64 11.34 2.31 3.10
N LEU A 65 10.46 1.46 2.60
CA LEU A 65 9.38 1.90 1.72
C LEU A 65 8.42 2.85 2.44
N LEU A 66 8.06 2.52 3.66
CA LEU A 66 7.17 3.38 4.45
C LEU A 66 7.81 4.73 4.72
N HIS A 67 9.08 4.74 5.09
CA HIS A 67 9.80 5.97 5.35
C HIS A 67 9.93 6.82 4.09
N TRP A 68 10.30 6.18 2.99
CA TRP A 68 10.47 6.86 1.71
C TRP A 68 9.16 7.46 1.21
N GLY A 69 8.08 6.67 1.31
CA GLY A 69 6.76 7.14 0.91
C GLY A 69 6.31 8.35 1.72
N ALA A 70 6.49 8.29 3.03
CA ALA A 70 6.13 9.39 3.90
C ALA A 70 6.94 10.64 3.59
N THR A 71 8.23 10.48 3.33
CA THR A 71 9.11 11.60 2.99
C THR A 71 8.74 12.23 1.65
N THR A 72 8.32 11.40 0.68
CA THR A 72 7.98 11.90 -0.65
C THR A 72 6.65 12.62 -0.67
N MET A 73 5.65 12.11 0.05
CA MET A 73 4.29 12.65 0.03
C MET A 73 4.06 13.76 1.03
N ALA A 74 4.61 13.62 2.22
CA ALA A 74 4.26 14.49 3.34
C ALA A 74 4.43 16.00 3.05
N PRO A 75 5.49 16.46 2.40
CA PRO A 75 5.60 17.91 2.14
C PRO A 75 4.45 18.46 1.32
N ALA A 76 4.02 17.75 0.29
CA ALA A 76 2.93 18.20 -0.55
C ALA A 76 1.60 18.16 0.21
N ASP A 77 1.34 17.10 0.94
CA ASP A 77 0.08 16.94 1.67
C ASP A 77 -0.07 17.96 2.78
N TYR A 78 1.01 18.29 3.46
CA TYR A 78 0.98 19.27 4.54
C TYR A 78 0.83 20.71 4.04
N LEU A 79 1.34 20.98 2.85
CA LEU A 79 1.32 22.32 2.30
C LEU A 79 0.01 22.66 1.59
N ASP A 80 -0.80 21.67 1.28
CA ASP A 80 -2.06 21.85 0.56
C ASP A 80 -3.23 22.20 1.46
N ASP A 81 -2.99 22.36 2.71
CA ASP A 81 -4.05 22.74 3.65
C ASP A 81 -4.49 24.18 3.51
#